data_85f5d88ca5ff5526516ba228e26c8deb
#
_entry.id   85f5d88ca5ff5526516ba228e26c8deb
#
_cell.length_a   1.000
_cell.length_b   1.000
_cell.length_c   1.000
_cell.angle_alpha   90.00
_cell.angle_beta   90.00
_cell.angle_gamma   90.00
#
_symmetry.space_group_name_H-M   'P 1'
#
loop_
_entity.id
_entity.type
_entity.pdbx_description
1 polymer ?
#
loop_
_entity_poly.entity_id
_entity_poly.type
_entity_poly.pdbx_seq_one_letter_code
_entity_poly.pdbx_strand_id
1 'polypeptide(L)'
;MELKSMLLPEKKVTFDFPGCEGFKLDLCFLSRESNQAILKKCQRAVIDPKTRQPREEFDDELFLELYVGSIIKGWTGLKLKYLTELVLVEVPEGKEEEELDYSKENALELMRNSTILDGWVSDMIKDLENFTKSNSTKKSKKSKVTSKSPDPE
;
A
#
# COMPACT_ATOMS: atom_id res chain seq x y z
N MET A 1 17.17 27.82 -10.43
CA MET A 1 16.41 26.61 -10.63
C MET A 1 15.65 26.25 -9.37
N GLU A 2 14.41 25.88 -9.50
CA GLU A 2 13.60 25.58 -8.34
C GLU A 2 13.36 24.09 -8.19
N LEU A 3 13.41 23.61 -6.97
CA LEU A 3 13.15 22.23 -6.68
C LEU A 3 11.78 21.80 -7.17
N LYS A 4 10.80 22.70 -7.01
CA LYS A 4 9.44 22.39 -7.39
C LYS A 4 9.32 21.93 -8.83
N SER A 5 10.11 22.51 -9.71
CA SER A 5 10.02 22.16 -11.12
C SER A 5 10.66 20.80 -11.44
N MET A 6 11.40 20.24 -10.50
CA MET A 6 12.04 18.97 -10.71
C MET A 6 11.35 17.82 -10.03
N LEU A 7 10.37 18.11 -9.19
CA LEU A 7 9.68 17.06 -8.48
C LEU A 7 8.80 16.24 -9.42
N LEU A 8 8.80 14.95 -9.22
CA LEU A 8 7.95 14.07 -10.00
C LEU A 8 6.62 13.91 -9.29
N PRO A 9 5.53 13.98 -10.01
CA PRO A 9 4.21 13.83 -9.37
C PRO A 9 4.02 12.44 -8.80
N GLU A 10 4.58 11.44 -9.44
CA GLU A 10 4.50 10.10 -8.88
C GLU A 10 5.48 9.22 -9.63
N LYS A 11 5.90 8.15 -9.01
CA LYS A 11 6.80 7.21 -9.63
C LYS A 11 6.39 5.82 -9.20
N LYS A 12 6.09 4.97 -10.17
CA LYS A 12 5.64 3.62 -9.91
C LYS A 12 6.79 2.65 -10.06
N VAL A 13 6.97 1.76 -9.10
CA VAL A 13 8.01 0.76 -9.13
C VAL A 13 7.39 -0.57 -8.77
N THR A 14 7.84 -1.63 -9.42
CA THR A 14 7.31 -2.97 -9.19
C THR A 14 8.20 -3.70 -8.20
N PHE A 15 7.58 -4.32 -7.20
CA PHE A 15 8.29 -5.04 -6.17
C PHE A 15 7.79 -6.47 -6.05
N ASP A 16 8.69 -7.39 -5.70
CA ASP A 16 8.29 -8.77 -5.44
C ASP A 16 7.80 -8.84 -4.00
N PHE A 17 6.68 -9.49 -3.79
CA PHE A 17 6.19 -9.66 -2.43
C PHE A 17 6.91 -10.87 -1.81
N PRO A 18 7.49 -10.72 -0.64
CA PRO A 18 8.25 -11.81 -0.03
C PRO A 18 7.33 -12.97 0.36
N GLY A 19 7.77 -14.17 0.07
CA GLY A 19 7.01 -15.36 0.45
C GLY A 19 6.00 -15.84 -0.57
N CYS A 20 5.72 -15.04 -1.59
CA CYS A 20 4.76 -15.44 -2.61
C CYS A 20 5.43 -15.31 -3.95
N GLU A 21 6.05 -16.37 -4.39
CA GLU A 21 6.85 -16.34 -5.59
C GLU A 21 6.03 -15.94 -6.81
N GLY A 22 6.52 -14.98 -7.57
CA GLY A 22 5.81 -14.51 -8.75
C GLY A 22 4.80 -13.41 -8.51
N PHE A 23 4.48 -13.13 -7.25
CA PHE A 23 3.51 -12.10 -6.93
C PHE A 23 4.25 -10.76 -6.86
N LYS A 24 3.91 -9.86 -7.76
CA LYS A 24 4.55 -8.56 -7.84
C LYS A 24 3.52 -7.46 -7.73
N LEU A 25 3.87 -6.42 -7.02
CA LEU A 25 2.98 -5.27 -6.87
C LEU A 25 3.61 -4.02 -7.43
N ASP A 26 2.79 -3.21 -8.09
CA ASP A 26 3.21 -1.91 -8.58
C ASP A 26 2.83 -0.89 -7.51
N LEU A 27 3.83 -0.27 -6.90
CA LEU A 27 3.59 0.67 -5.81
C LEU A 27 4.13 2.05 -6.16
N CYS A 28 3.54 3.06 -5.54
CA CYS A 28 3.99 4.43 -5.69
C CYS A 28 4.39 4.98 -4.35
N PHE A 29 5.45 5.78 -4.35
CA PHE A 29 5.91 6.44 -3.14
C PHE A 29 4.86 7.46 -2.68
N LEU A 30 4.59 7.48 -1.40
CA LEU A 30 3.61 8.42 -0.86
C LEU A 30 4.37 9.51 -0.12
N SER A 31 4.42 10.71 -0.70
CA SER A 31 5.11 11.82 -0.09
C SER A 31 4.28 12.36 1.07
N ARG A 32 4.94 13.14 1.92
CA ARG A 32 4.24 13.75 3.02
C ARG A 32 3.11 14.65 2.52
N GLU A 33 3.39 15.40 1.46
CA GLU A 33 2.39 16.30 0.92
C GLU A 33 1.18 15.55 0.37
N SER A 34 1.42 14.46 -0.34
CA SER A 34 0.33 13.66 -0.86
C SER A 34 -0.50 13.06 0.25
N ASN A 35 0.16 12.59 1.30
CA ASN A 35 -0.56 12.02 2.42
C ASN A 35 -1.40 13.08 3.12
N GLN A 36 -0.86 14.30 3.28
CA GLN A 36 -1.62 15.38 3.89
C GLN A 36 -2.83 15.76 3.04
N ALA A 37 -2.69 15.73 1.73
CA ALA A 37 -3.82 16.03 0.85
C ALA A 37 -4.93 15.01 1.02
N ILE A 38 -4.57 13.74 1.16
CA ILE A 38 -5.56 12.71 1.38
C ILE A 38 -6.26 12.93 2.72
N LEU A 39 -5.48 13.23 3.77
CA LEU A 39 -6.08 13.44 5.07
C LEU A 39 -7.06 14.60 5.06
N LYS A 40 -6.71 15.68 4.35
CA LYS A 40 -7.61 16.81 4.29
C LYS A 40 -8.89 16.48 3.58
N LYS A 41 -8.85 15.65 2.57
CA LYS A 41 -10.07 15.29 1.86
C LYS A 41 -10.99 14.44 2.71
N CYS A 42 -10.44 13.78 3.72
CA CYS A 42 -11.24 12.89 4.55
C CYS A 42 -11.81 13.57 5.79
N GLN A 43 -11.42 14.81 6.03
CA GLN A 43 -11.95 15.55 7.17
C GLN A 43 -13.18 16.33 6.75
N ARG A 44 -14.20 16.31 7.55
CA ARG A 44 -15.43 17.02 7.26
C ARG A 44 -15.93 17.73 8.48
N ALA A 45 -16.50 18.90 8.27
CA ALA A 45 -17.14 19.63 9.34
C ALA A 45 -18.62 19.28 9.31
N VAL A 46 -19.15 18.86 10.44
CA VAL A 46 -20.56 18.52 10.54
C VAL A 46 -21.11 19.26 11.76
N ILE A 47 -22.42 19.47 11.74
CA ILE A 47 -23.10 20.11 12.85
C ILE A 47 -23.68 19.03 13.72
N ASP A 48 -23.33 19.06 15.00
CA ASP A 48 -23.86 18.11 15.96
C ASP A 48 -25.35 18.38 16.14
N PRO A 49 -26.21 17.44 15.85
CA PRO A 49 -27.65 17.69 15.96
C PRO A 49 -28.12 18.00 17.38
N LYS A 50 -27.39 17.56 18.38
CA LYS A 50 -27.80 17.82 19.74
C LYS A 50 -27.33 19.14 20.27
N THR A 51 -26.07 19.49 20.05
CA THR A 51 -25.53 20.71 20.57
C THR A 51 -25.54 21.85 19.58
N ARG A 52 -25.77 21.51 18.31
CA ARG A 52 -25.74 22.49 17.23
C ARG A 52 -24.40 23.13 17.08
N GLN A 53 -23.36 22.46 17.57
CA GLN A 53 -22.01 22.98 17.45
C GLN A 53 -21.29 22.27 16.35
N PRO A 54 -20.40 22.96 15.63
CA PRO A 54 -19.64 22.31 14.60
C PRO A 54 -18.61 21.39 15.22
N ARG A 55 -18.40 20.25 14.58
CA ARG A 55 -17.34 19.35 14.98
C ARG A 55 -16.77 18.72 13.74
N GLU A 56 -15.61 18.14 13.86
CA GLU A 56 -14.96 17.51 12.75
C GLU A 56 -15.10 16.02 12.79
N GLU A 57 -15.33 15.44 11.66
CA GLU A 57 -15.40 13.99 11.54
C GLU A 57 -14.40 13.56 10.50
N PHE A 58 -13.83 12.39 10.71
CA PHE A 58 -12.88 11.83 9.77
C PHE A 58 -13.53 10.64 9.08
N ASP A 59 -13.49 10.64 7.74
CA ASP A 59 -14.08 9.57 6.96
C ASP A 59 -13.03 8.49 6.74
N ASP A 60 -13.01 7.49 7.60
CA ASP A 60 -12.02 6.43 7.54
C ASP A 60 -12.13 5.61 6.27
N GLU A 61 -13.35 5.39 5.79
CA GLU A 61 -13.54 4.61 4.60
C GLU A 61 -12.99 5.33 3.37
N LEU A 62 -13.26 6.62 3.29
CA LEU A 62 -12.73 7.40 2.19
C LEU A 62 -11.20 7.47 2.26
N PHE A 63 -10.67 7.55 3.47
CA PHE A 63 -9.22 7.59 3.64
C PHE A 63 -8.60 6.31 3.10
N LEU A 64 -9.16 5.16 3.45
CA LEU A 64 -8.61 3.89 2.98
C LEU A 64 -8.68 3.82 1.46
N GLU A 65 -9.79 4.26 0.90
CA GLU A 65 -9.98 4.24 -0.54
C GLU A 65 -8.94 5.10 -1.25
N LEU A 66 -8.75 6.32 -0.79
CA LEU A 66 -7.80 7.23 -1.42
C LEU A 66 -6.36 6.79 -1.19
N TYR A 67 -6.09 6.30 0.01
CA TYR A 67 -4.75 5.85 0.36
C TYR A 67 -4.34 4.66 -0.52
N VAL A 68 -5.18 3.64 -0.57
CA VAL A 68 -4.88 2.45 -1.35
C VAL A 68 -4.78 2.81 -2.84
N GLY A 69 -5.69 3.65 -3.32
CA GLY A 69 -5.66 4.05 -4.72
C GLY A 69 -4.43 4.84 -5.09
N SER A 70 -3.81 5.51 -4.12
CA SER A 70 -2.61 6.29 -4.39
C SER A 70 -1.35 5.44 -4.39
N ILE A 71 -1.33 4.34 -3.64
CA ILE A 71 -0.10 3.59 -3.46
C ILE A 71 -0.06 2.27 -4.21
N ILE A 72 -1.17 1.60 -4.43
CA ILE A 72 -1.17 0.33 -5.16
C ILE A 72 -1.77 0.59 -6.53
N LYS A 73 -0.96 0.44 -7.57
CA LYS A 73 -1.41 0.73 -8.92
C LYS A 73 -1.68 -0.53 -9.74
N GLY A 74 -1.29 -1.68 -9.23
CA GLY A 74 -1.54 -2.92 -9.93
C GLY A 74 -0.77 -4.05 -9.30
N TRP A 75 -1.03 -5.26 -9.75
CA TRP A 75 -0.25 -6.41 -9.37
C TRP A 75 -0.38 -7.50 -10.41
N THR A 76 0.54 -8.47 -10.36
CA THR A 76 0.49 -9.65 -11.20
C THR A 76 0.91 -10.83 -10.36
N GLY A 77 0.46 -12.01 -10.77
CA GLY A 77 0.92 -13.23 -10.11
C GLY A 77 0.34 -13.51 -8.76
N LEU A 78 -0.80 -12.91 -8.43
CA LEU A 78 -1.43 -13.17 -7.14
C LEU A 78 -2.30 -14.41 -7.27
N LYS A 79 -1.73 -15.56 -6.98
CA LYS A 79 -2.49 -16.78 -7.07
C LYS A 79 -3.41 -16.93 -5.88
N LEU A 80 -4.53 -17.59 -6.09
CA LEU A 80 -5.51 -17.73 -5.01
C LEU A 80 -4.92 -18.45 -3.81
N LYS A 81 -3.96 -19.36 -4.03
CA LYS A 81 -3.35 -20.04 -2.89
C LYS A 81 -2.56 -19.08 -2.01
N TYR A 82 -2.09 -17.97 -2.57
CA TYR A 82 -1.35 -17.00 -1.76
C TYR A 82 -2.31 -16.21 -0.86
N LEU A 83 -3.58 -16.11 -1.26
CA LEU A 83 -4.53 -15.37 -0.46
C LEU A 83 -4.72 -16.02 0.91
N THR A 84 -4.55 -17.32 1.01
CA THR A 84 -4.72 -17.98 2.29
C THR A 84 -3.67 -17.58 3.29
N GLU A 85 -2.56 -17.00 2.80
CA GLU A 85 -1.51 -16.54 3.69
C GLU A 85 -1.66 -15.06 4.02
N LEU A 86 -2.52 -14.35 3.29
CA LEU A 86 -2.68 -12.93 3.48
C LEU A 86 -3.97 -12.56 4.20
N VAL A 87 -5.04 -13.28 3.90
CA VAL A 87 -6.33 -12.97 4.49
C VAL A 87 -7.04 -14.26 4.85
N LEU A 88 -8.08 -14.14 5.63
CA LEU A 88 -8.86 -15.29 6.04
C LEU A 88 -9.88 -15.56 4.94
N VAL A 89 -9.56 -16.49 4.05
CA VAL A 89 -10.44 -16.82 2.94
C VAL A 89 -10.52 -18.32 2.74
N GLU A 90 -11.51 -18.71 1.99
CA GLU A 90 -11.67 -20.09 1.63
C GLU A 90 -11.57 -20.15 0.12
N VAL A 91 -10.53 -20.80 -0.39
CA VAL A 91 -10.31 -20.87 -1.83
C VAL A 91 -10.97 -22.13 -2.37
N PRO A 92 -11.73 -22.04 -3.46
CA PRO A 92 -12.38 -23.22 -4.01
C PRO A 92 -11.37 -24.28 -4.40
N GLU A 93 -11.73 -25.52 -4.16
CA GLU A 93 -10.85 -26.61 -4.46
C GLU A 93 -10.55 -26.65 -5.95
N GLY A 94 -9.30 -26.89 -6.29
CA GLY A 94 -8.90 -26.95 -7.69
C GLY A 94 -8.60 -25.61 -8.31
N LYS A 95 -8.74 -24.52 -7.56
CA LYS A 95 -8.49 -23.21 -8.12
C LYS A 95 -7.29 -22.51 -7.51
N GLU A 96 -6.46 -23.25 -6.83
CA GLU A 96 -5.32 -22.64 -6.12
C GLU A 96 -4.35 -21.91 -7.02
N GLU A 97 -4.20 -22.39 -8.26
CA GLU A 97 -3.26 -21.77 -9.17
C GLU A 97 -3.84 -20.62 -9.99
N GLU A 98 -5.13 -20.39 -9.87
CA GLU A 98 -5.73 -19.28 -10.57
C GLU A 98 -5.30 -17.96 -9.93
N GLU A 99 -5.27 -16.92 -10.72
CA GLU A 99 -4.81 -15.64 -10.23
C GLU A 99 -5.98 -14.69 -10.00
N LEU A 100 -5.86 -13.87 -8.95
CA LEU A 100 -6.82 -12.82 -8.69
C LEU A 100 -6.34 -11.58 -9.42
N ASP A 101 -7.17 -11.06 -10.31
CA ASP A 101 -6.79 -9.89 -11.08
C ASP A 101 -6.84 -8.65 -10.21
N TYR A 102 -6.01 -7.69 -10.56
CA TYR A 102 -6.04 -6.42 -9.86
C TYR A 102 -7.31 -5.67 -10.21
N SER A 103 -7.92 -5.09 -9.21
CA SER A 103 -8.96 -4.10 -9.38
C SER A 103 -8.90 -3.22 -8.16
N LYS A 104 -9.49 -2.04 -8.24
CA LYS A 104 -9.51 -1.15 -7.09
C LYS A 104 -10.24 -1.81 -5.93
N GLU A 105 -11.32 -2.49 -6.23
CA GLU A 105 -12.08 -3.15 -5.17
C GLU A 105 -11.29 -4.26 -4.51
N ASN A 106 -10.58 -5.07 -5.31
CA ASN A 106 -9.80 -6.14 -4.74
C ASN A 106 -8.64 -5.61 -3.91
N ALA A 107 -8.01 -4.53 -4.37
CA ALA A 107 -6.91 -3.93 -3.61
C ALA A 107 -7.42 -3.39 -2.28
N LEU A 108 -8.58 -2.75 -2.30
CA LEU A 108 -9.15 -2.20 -1.10
C LEU A 108 -9.50 -3.31 -0.10
N GLU A 109 -10.09 -4.39 -0.59
CA GLU A 109 -10.46 -5.49 0.29
C GLU A 109 -9.23 -6.19 0.87
N LEU A 110 -8.18 -6.33 0.07
CA LEU A 110 -6.97 -6.95 0.58
C LEU A 110 -6.31 -6.09 1.64
N MET A 111 -6.23 -4.79 1.41
CA MET A 111 -5.59 -3.91 2.40
C MET A 111 -6.43 -3.81 3.66
N ARG A 112 -7.75 -3.89 3.50
CA ARG A 112 -8.63 -3.82 4.66
C ARG A 112 -8.52 -5.06 5.54
N ASN A 113 -8.32 -6.20 4.92
CA ASN A 113 -8.36 -7.47 5.64
C ASN A 113 -7.02 -8.13 5.92
N SER A 114 -5.95 -7.63 5.36
CA SER A 114 -4.65 -8.25 5.53
C SER A 114 -3.70 -7.33 6.25
N THR A 115 -3.41 -7.62 7.50
CA THR A 115 -2.43 -6.81 8.23
C THR A 115 -1.03 -7.06 7.70
N ILE A 116 -0.80 -8.26 7.15
CA ILE A 116 0.51 -8.59 6.59
C ILE A 116 0.78 -7.74 5.36
N LEU A 117 -0.17 -7.70 4.44
CA LEU A 117 0.03 -6.93 3.22
C LEU A 117 0.06 -5.44 3.53
N ASP A 118 -0.84 -4.99 4.39
CA ASP A 118 -0.90 -3.58 4.74
C ASP A 118 0.42 -3.13 5.38
N GLY A 119 0.97 -3.92 6.29
CA GLY A 119 2.21 -3.57 6.93
C GLY A 119 3.38 -3.52 5.96
N TRP A 120 3.46 -4.51 5.08
CA TRP A 120 4.55 -4.55 4.12
C TRP A 120 4.47 -3.39 3.12
N VAL A 121 3.28 -3.14 2.59
CA VAL A 121 3.10 -2.06 1.63
C VAL A 121 3.39 -0.71 2.28
N SER A 122 2.89 -0.53 3.50
CA SER A 122 3.10 0.74 4.20
C SER A 122 4.58 1.01 4.44
N ASP A 123 5.33 -0.04 4.76
CA ASP A 123 6.77 0.13 4.96
C ASP A 123 7.48 0.44 3.65
N MET A 124 7.06 -0.22 2.57
CA MET A 124 7.73 -0.03 1.29
C MET A 124 7.52 1.38 0.74
N ILE A 125 6.32 1.91 0.87
CA ILE A 125 6.03 3.21 0.26
C ILE A 125 6.60 4.37 1.05
N LYS A 126 7.05 4.14 2.27
CA LYS A 126 7.63 5.21 3.06
C LYS A 126 9.13 5.33 2.87
N ASP A 127 9.75 4.33 2.29
CA ASP A 127 11.19 4.35 2.11
C ASP A 127 11.53 4.89 0.73
N LEU A 128 11.95 6.13 0.71
CA LEU A 128 12.25 6.80 -0.55
C LEU A 128 13.30 6.05 -1.36
N GLU A 129 14.20 5.36 -0.70
CA GLU A 129 15.23 4.62 -1.38
C GLU A 129 14.66 3.59 -2.34
N ASN A 130 13.51 3.03 -2.02
CA ASN A 130 12.89 2.04 -2.89
C ASN A 130 12.49 2.62 -4.23
N PHE A 131 12.37 3.94 -4.31
CA PHE A 131 11.88 4.57 -5.52
C PHE A 131 12.91 5.44 -6.23
N THR A 132 14.08 5.64 -5.64
CA THR A 132 15.09 6.51 -6.24
C THR A 132 16.12 5.76 -7.05
N LYS A 133 16.28 4.47 -6.81
CA LYS A 133 17.22 3.72 -7.59
C LYS A 133 16.62 3.47 -8.95
N SER A 134 17.46 3.24 -9.92
CA SER A 134 16.97 3.08 -11.27
C SER A 134 16.37 1.72 -11.53
N ASN A 135 16.46 0.79 -10.61
CA ASN A 135 15.93 -0.52 -10.84
C ASN A 135 14.43 -0.51 -10.90
N SER A 136 13.89 -1.14 -11.90
CA SER A 136 12.46 -1.20 -12.03
C SER A 136 11.87 -2.27 -11.11
N THR A 137 12.67 -3.27 -10.72
CA THR A 137 12.19 -4.31 -9.83
C THR A 137 13.15 -4.42 -8.68
N LYS A 138 12.66 -4.31 -7.47
CA LYS A 138 13.50 -4.42 -6.32
C LYS A 138 12.95 -5.44 -5.38
N LYS A 139 13.82 -6.20 -4.76
CA LYS A 139 13.37 -7.12 -3.79
C LYS A 139 13.20 -6.37 -2.51
N SER A 140 12.33 -6.84 -1.71
CA SER A 140 12.13 -6.24 -0.45
C SER A 140 13.40 -6.36 0.32
N LYS A 141 13.98 -5.25 0.64
CA LYS A 141 15.17 -5.30 1.29
C LYS A 141 15.07 -5.54 2.64
N LYS A 142 13.97 -5.52 3.06
CA LYS A 142 13.81 -5.65 4.34
C LYS A 142 14.64 -6.67 4.83
N SER A 143 14.81 -7.52 4.06
CA SER A 143 15.49 -8.58 4.63
C SER A 143 16.83 -8.16 5.09
N LYS A 144 17.43 -7.25 4.44
CA LYS A 144 18.67 -6.97 4.85
C LYS A 144 18.71 -6.20 5.98
N VAL A 145 17.76 -5.64 6.18
CA VAL A 145 17.77 -4.87 7.23
C VAL A 145 18.07 -5.52 8.38
N THR A 146 17.67 -6.36 8.40
CA THR A 146 17.82 -6.84 9.54
C THR A 146 18.99 -7.29 9.84
N SER A 147 19.41 -7.42 9.60
CA SER A 147 20.32 -7.79 9.96
C SER A 147 21.14 -7.26 10.52
N LYS A 148 21.19 -7.04 10.89
CA LYS A 148 21.88 -6.65 11.32
C LYS A 148 22.19 -6.60 12.25
N SER A 149 22.31 -6.82 12.60
CA SER A 149 22.59 -6.77 13.45
C SER A 149 23.47 -6.91 13.92
N PRO A 150 23.95 -7.02 14.38
CA PRO A 150 24.76 -7.10 14.82
C PRO A 150 25.55 -7.33 15.41
N ASP A 151 25.83 -7.69 15.69
CA ASP A 151 26.55 -7.84 16.28
C ASP A 151 27.36 -7.89 16.70
N PRO A 152 27.73 -7.98 17.11
CA PRO A 152 28.55 -7.91 17.59
C PRO A 152 29.45 -8.27 17.98
N GLU A 153 29.79 -8.50 18.14
CA GLU A 153 30.46 -8.76 18.70
C GLU A 153 30.76 -8.95 19.14
#